data_f91529e8aa8613225ea560acfd70cefe
#
_entry.id   f91529e8aa8613225ea560acfd70cefe
#
_cell.length_a   1.000
_cell.length_b   1.000
_cell.length_c   1.000
_cell.angle_alpha   90.00
_cell.angle_beta   90.00
_cell.angle_gamma   90.00
#
_symmetry.space_group_name_H-M   'P 1'
#
loop_
_entity.id
_entity.type
_entity.pdbx_description
1 polymer ?
#
loop_
_entity_poly.entity_id
_entity_poly.type
_entity_poly.pdbx_seq_one_letter_code
_entity_poly.pdbx_strand_id
1 'polypeptide(L)'
;MMKWLKTNWFYLVVLVIALALPLVITNRYYSQVITMSLLFAIGALSLNLILGFTGQMSLAHGAFFAIGAYGVAILTYTLGWNFWLALPASALLAAFIGFLVGMPALRTRGSYFAITTMCLGAIIYLIAGNWMELTGGHNGIVGIPVPSPIAVPGVLEITFQSQASQYYLVLFFLLLTVFVMHRLTKSLRGMTFLATALNEDLSEAVGINTFRTKLLSFIVANFFAALAGGIYASLIGSISPSVASLTMTFNFLMFVLLGGITTLAGPIIGAFIIPILLEAKTKGKHFTGLEIQKEVAELVAEQVAKGVAKDVAENAGQQ
;
A
#
# COMPACT_ATOMS: atom_id res chain seq x y z
N MET A 1 15.62 2.66 -31.48
CA MET A 1 15.78 3.63 -30.38
C MET A 1 14.75 4.76 -30.43
N MET A 2 14.53 5.40 -31.56
CA MET A 2 13.61 6.55 -31.73
C MET A 2 12.10 6.22 -31.58
N LYS A 3 11.64 5.02 -31.93
CA LYS A 3 10.25 4.58 -31.72
C LYS A 3 9.94 4.31 -30.24
N TRP A 4 10.91 3.82 -29.47
CA TRP A 4 10.78 3.58 -28.04
C TRP A 4 10.67 4.90 -27.25
N LEU A 5 11.42 5.92 -27.62
CA LEU A 5 11.35 7.28 -27.06
C LEU A 5 9.99 7.95 -27.34
N LYS A 6 9.37 7.76 -28.50
CA LYS A 6 8.06 8.34 -28.82
C LYS A 6 6.92 7.72 -28.02
N THR A 7 7.01 6.44 -27.69
CA THR A 7 5.96 5.73 -26.90
C THR A 7 6.12 5.98 -25.40
N ASN A 8 7.34 6.25 -24.93
CA ASN A 8 7.64 6.42 -23.50
C ASN A 8 7.90 7.88 -23.07
N TRP A 9 7.77 8.84 -23.96
CA TRP A 9 8.00 10.26 -23.67
C TRP A 9 7.10 10.74 -22.52
N PHE A 10 5.85 10.29 -22.46
CA PHE A 10 4.93 10.65 -21.40
C PHE A 10 5.46 10.21 -20.01
N TYR A 11 5.97 8.97 -19.90
CA TYR A 11 6.56 8.48 -18.65
C TYR A 11 7.85 9.23 -18.28
N LEU A 12 8.64 9.64 -19.28
CA LEU A 12 9.84 10.47 -19.04
C LEU A 12 9.46 11.86 -18.54
N VAL A 13 8.45 12.50 -19.13
CA VAL A 13 7.95 13.81 -18.67
C VAL A 13 7.43 13.72 -17.24
N VAL A 14 6.62 12.72 -16.91
CA VAL A 14 6.11 12.49 -15.54
C VAL A 14 7.27 12.27 -14.56
N LEU A 15 8.30 11.50 -14.95
CA LEU A 15 9.48 11.27 -14.12
C LEU A 15 10.26 12.57 -13.88
N VAL A 16 10.48 13.38 -14.93
CA VAL A 16 11.17 14.67 -14.81
C VAL A 16 10.39 15.63 -13.92
N ILE A 17 9.07 15.70 -14.07
CA ILE A 17 8.20 16.49 -13.20
C ILE A 17 8.32 16.01 -11.75
N ALA A 18 8.24 14.69 -11.50
CA ALA A 18 8.39 14.14 -10.17
C ALA A 18 9.75 14.43 -9.53
N LEU A 19 10.83 14.43 -10.32
CA LEU A 19 12.18 14.78 -9.84
C LEU A 19 12.33 16.28 -9.55
N ALA A 20 11.68 17.16 -10.34
CA ALA A 20 11.74 18.60 -10.17
C ALA A 20 10.81 19.14 -9.06
N LEU A 21 9.80 18.37 -8.66
CA LEU A 21 8.73 18.79 -7.76
C LEU A 21 9.24 19.31 -6.39
N PRO A 22 10.21 18.66 -5.69
CA PRO A 22 10.73 19.17 -4.41
C PRO A 22 11.56 20.46 -4.56
N LEU A 23 12.04 20.80 -5.77
CA LEU A 23 12.76 22.04 -6.02
C LEU A 23 11.80 23.23 -6.18
N VAL A 24 10.58 22.99 -6.64
CA VAL A 24 9.56 24.01 -6.87
C VAL A 24 8.70 24.25 -5.62
N ILE A 25 8.43 23.19 -4.83
CA ILE A 25 7.57 23.28 -3.65
C ILE A 25 8.41 23.54 -2.42
N THR A 26 8.53 24.80 -2.06
CA THR A 26 9.28 25.27 -0.87
C THR A 26 8.45 25.15 0.43
N ASN A 27 7.14 25.01 0.32
CA ASN A 27 6.25 24.92 1.48
C ASN A 27 6.31 23.51 2.11
N ARG A 28 6.69 23.46 3.37
CA ARG A 28 6.87 22.24 4.15
C ARG A 28 5.62 21.35 4.19
N TYR A 29 4.46 21.94 4.31
CA TYR A 29 3.18 21.23 4.37
C TYR A 29 2.87 20.48 3.06
N TYR A 30 2.91 21.17 1.92
CA TYR A 30 2.64 20.55 0.62
C TYR A 30 3.67 19.47 0.28
N SER A 31 4.94 19.69 0.62
CA SER A 31 5.98 18.69 0.43
C SER A 31 5.68 17.40 1.22
N GLN A 32 5.20 17.53 2.45
CA GLN A 32 4.82 16.39 3.28
C GLN A 32 3.59 15.65 2.71
N VAL A 33 2.54 16.37 2.30
CA VAL A 33 1.34 15.79 1.69
C VAL A 33 1.71 14.98 0.44
N ILE A 34 2.54 15.52 -0.42
CA ILE A 34 2.98 14.84 -1.64
C ILE A 34 3.82 13.59 -1.32
N THR A 35 4.73 13.70 -0.35
CA THR A 35 5.55 12.55 0.08
C THR A 35 4.66 11.42 0.62
N MET A 36 3.64 11.75 1.40
CA MET A 36 2.67 10.76 1.89
C MET A 36 1.82 10.17 0.77
N SER A 37 1.42 10.99 -0.21
CA SER A 37 0.69 10.50 -1.39
C SER A 37 1.53 9.48 -2.20
N LEU A 38 2.82 9.75 -2.41
CA LEU A 38 3.74 8.80 -3.05
C LEU A 38 3.87 7.50 -2.25
N LEU A 39 3.96 7.60 -0.94
CA LEU A 39 4.07 6.45 -0.05
C LEU A 39 2.79 5.60 -0.08
N PHE A 40 1.62 6.23 0.00
CA PHE A 40 0.35 5.53 -0.12
C PHE A 40 0.12 4.94 -1.52
N ALA A 41 0.70 5.53 -2.56
CA ALA A 41 0.69 4.95 -3.89
C ALA A 41 1.43 3.59 -3.94
N ILE A 42 2.50 3.39 -3.16
CA ILE A 42 3.17 2.08 -3.04
C ILE A 42 2.19 1.04 -2.46
N GLY A 43 1.50 1.38 -1.37
CA GLY A 43 0.49 0.52 -0.75
C GLY A 43 -0.70 0.24 -1.67
N ALA A 44 -1.19 1.26 -2.38
CA ALA A 44 -2.28 1.10 -3.34
C ALA A 44 -1.89 0.23 -4.55
N LEU A 45 -0.69 0.41 -5.10
CA LEU A 45 -0.15 -0.44 -6.18
C LEU A 45 -0.05 -1.90 -5.74
N SER A 46 0.38 -2.14 -4.51
CA SER A 46 0.47 -3.50 -3.97
C SER A 46 -0.90 -4.15 -3.79
N LEU A 47 -1.90 -3.40 -3.31
CA LEU A 47 -3.28 -3.89 -3.22
C LEU A 47 -3.87 -4.14 -4.62
N ASN A 48 -3.57 -3.30 -5.61
CA ASN A 48 -4.04 -3.47 -6.98
C ASN A 48 -3.56 -4.79 -7.61
N LEU A 49 -2.40 -5.32 -7.19
CA LEU A 49 -1.96 -6.64 -7.65
C LEU A 49 -2.92 -7.75 -7.22
N ILE A 50 -3.45 -7.68 -5.99
CA ILE A 50 -4.40 -8.67 -5.48
C ILE A 50 -5.80 -8.40 -6.04
N LEU A 51 -6.30 -7.17 -5.92
CA LEU A 51 -7.66 -6.82 -6.29
C LEU A 51 -7.81 -6.72 -7.82
N GLY A 52 -6.93 -5.96 -8.46
CA GLY A 52 -7.04 -5.65 -9.88
C GLY A 52 -6.61 -6.80 -10.79
N PHE A 53 -5.46 -7.42 -10.50
CA PHE A 53 -4.90 -8.43 -11.40
C PHE A 53 -5.30 -9.87 -11.06
N THR A 54 -5.65 -10.19 -9.79
CA THR A 54 -6.10 -11.55 -9.42
C THR A 54 -7.55 -11.63 -8.96
N GLY A 55 -8.28 -10.50 -8.97
CA GLY A 55 -9.71 -10.47 -8.66
C GLY A 55 -10.06 -10.78 -7.22
N GLN A 56 -9.10 -10.69 -6.28
CA GLN A 56 -9.28 -11.05 -4.88
C GLN A 56 -9.41 -9.83 -4.00
N MET A 57 -10.53 -9.65 -3.32
CA MET A 57 -10.75 -8.55 -2.39
C MET A 57 -10.11 -8.88 -1.03
N SER A 58 -8.89 -8.39 -0.77
CA SER A 58 -8.23 -8.53 0.53
C SER A 58 -8.52 -7.34 1.43
N LEU A 59 -9.08 -7.59 2.62
CA LEU A 59 -9.34 -6.58 3.65
C LEU A 59 -8.28 -6.55 4.77
N ALA A 60 -7.19 -7.33 4.64
CA ALA A 60 -6.07 -7.33 5.59
C ALA A 60 -4.92 -6.39 5.19
N HIS A 61 -5.04 -5.63 4.10
CA HIS A 61 -3.91 -4.92 3.52
C HIS A 61 -3.30 -3.88 4.47
N GLY A 62 -4.14 -3.13 5.21
CA GLY A 62 -3.70 -2.22 6.26
C GLY A 62 -2.96 -2.92 7.41
N ALA A 63 -3.35 -4.15 7.74
CA ALA A 63 -2.65 -4.93 8.75
C ALA A 63 -1.24 -5.35 8.30
N PHE A 64 -1.05 -5.73 7.02
CA PHE A 64 0.28 -6.01 6.48
C PHE A 64 1.15 -4.75 6.37
N PHE A 65 0.55 -3.61 6.04
CA PHE A 65 1.23 -2.32 6.14
C PHE A 65 1.69 -2.05 7.58
N ALA A 66 0.85 -2.32 8.58
CA ALA A 66 1.21 -2.17 9.98
C ALA A 66 2.30 -3.15 10.43
N ILE A 67 2.29 -4.42 9.98
CA ILE A 67 3.38 -5.37 10.26
C ILE A 67 4.73 -4.80 9.80
N GLY A 68 4.77 -4.19 8.61
CA GLY A 68 5.97 -3.54 8.12
C GLY A 68 6.40 -2.34 8.96
N ALA A 69 5.43 -1.51 9.36
CA ALA A 69 5.66 -0.33 10.17
C ALA A 69 6.16 -0.69 11.58
N TYR A 70 5.48 -1.61 12.28
CA TYR A 70 5.93 -2.09 13.57
C TYR A 70 7.24 -2.87 13.48
N GLY A 71 7.43 -3.67 12.42
CA GLY A 71 8.67 -4.39 12.19
C GLY A 71 9.88 -3.46 12.11
N VAL A 72 9.80 -2.40 11.30
CA VAL A 72 10.86 -1.37 11.23
C VAL A 72 11.01 -0.65 12.56
N ALA A 73 9.90 -0.23 13.19
CA ALA A 73 9.95 0.47 14.48
C ALA A 73 10.67 -0.36 15.55
N ILE A 74 10.30 -1.63 15.72
CA ILE A 74 10.90 -2.52 16.71
C ILE A 74 12.38 -2.78 16.38
N LEU A 75 12.71 -3.10 15.13
CA LEU A 75 14.07 -3.40 14.73
C LEU A 75 14.99 -2.18 14.88
N THR A 76 14.52 -0.97 14.54
CA THR A 76 15.35 0.23 14.62
C THR A 76 15.39 0.85 16.00
N TYR A 77 14.23 0.99 16.67
CA TYR A 77 14.13 1.66 17.98
C TYR A 77 14.55 0.75 19.13
N THR A 78 14.07 -0.52 19.15
CA THR A 78 14.34 -1.42 20.28
C THR A 78 15.64 -2.20 20.11
N LEU A 79 15.91 -2.70 18.90
CA LEU A 79 17.09 -3.52 18.63
C LEU A 79 18.28 -2.74 18.05
N GLY A 80 18.11 -1.44 17.74
CA GLY A 80 19.19 -0.59 17.23
C GLY A 80 19.70 -0.97 15.83
N TRP A 81 18.90 -1.69 15.05
CA TRP A 81 19.30 -2.09 13.70
C TRP A 81 19.33 -0.88 12.76
N ASN A 82 20.19 -0.98 11.75
CA ASN A 82 20.20 -0.01 10.68
C ASN A 82 18.88 -0.10 9.88
N PHE A 83 18.29 1.05 9.53
CA PHE A 83 17.07 1.15 8.75
C PHE A 83 17.11 0.31 7.46
N TRP A 84 18.24 0.32 6.77
CA TRP A 84 18.43 -0.38 5.48
C TRP A 84 18.38 -1.90 5.59
N LEU A 85 18.65 -2.47 6.77
CA LEU A 85 18.47 -3.88 7.08
C LEU A 85 17.09 -4.15 7.66
N ALA A 86 16.57 -3.25 8.50
CA ALA A 86 15.27 -3.38 9.14
C ALA A 86 14.12 -3.37 8.13
N LEU A 87 14.21 -2.51 7.09
CA LEU A 87 13.16 -2.37 6.08
C LEU A 87 12.93 -3.67 5.26
N PRO A 88 13.93 -4.28 4.61
CA PRO A 88 13.72 -5.54 3.92
C PRO A 88 13.39 -6.69 4.88
N ALA A 89 13.95 -6.72 6.09
CA ALA A 89 13.64 -7.76 7.08
C ALA A 89 12.17 -7.72 7.49
N SER A 90 11.61 -6.54 7.77
CA SER A 90 10.19 -6.37 8.11
C SER A 90 9.27 -6.70 6.92
N ALA A 91 9.67 -6.33 5.70
CA ALA A 91 8.90 -6.66 4.50
C ALA A 91 8.91 -8.17 4.21
N LEU A 92 10.04 -8.85 4.41
CA LEU A 92 10.14 -10.31 4.31
C LEU A 92 9.34 -11.01 5.40
N LEU A 93 9.35 -10.50 6.64
CA LEU A 93 8.50 -11.02 7.72
C LEU A 93 7.02 -10.94 7.36
N ALA A 94 6.57 -9.80 6.83
CA ALA A 94 5.18 -9.64 6.38
C ALA A 94 4.84 -10.57 5.21
N ALA A 95 5.76 -10.76 4.27
CA ALA A 95 5.60 -11.72 3.17
C ALA A 95 5.50 -13.16 3.68
N PHE A 96 6.30 -13.53 4.69
CA PHE A 96 6.27 -14.83 5.33
C PHE A 96 4.97 -15.06 6.09
N ILE A 97 4.51 -14.08 6.88
CA ILE A 97 3.20 -14.12 7.54
C ILE A 97 2.09 -14.22 6.48
N GLY A 98 2.20 -13.43 5.40
CA GLY A 98 1.28 -13.50 4.26
C GLY A 98 1.25 -14.88 3.59
N PHE A 99 2.40 -15.56 3.48
CA PHE A 99 2.46 -16.94 3.00
C PHE A 99 1.72 -17.90 3.94
N LEU A 100 2.02 -17.86 5.25
CA LEU A 100 1.42 -18.75 6.25
C LEU A 100 -0.10 -18.59 6.31
N VAL A 101 -0.58 -17.35 6.33
CA VAL A 101 -2.01 -17.03 6.43
C VAL A 101 -2.71 -17.17 5.07
N GLY A 102 -2.02 -16.85 4.00
CA GLY A 102 -2.52 -17.01 2.63
C GLY A 102 -2.87 -18.46 2.30
N MET A 103 -2.13 -19.44 2.85
CA MET A 103 -2.40 -20.86 2.61
C MET A 103 -3.83 -21.29 3.03
N PRO A 104 -4.33 -21.03 4.22
CA PRO A 104 -5.72 -21.32 4.58
C PRO A 104 -6.72 -20.31 3.99
N ALA A 105 -6.38 -19.01 3.96
CA ALA A 105 -7.32 -17.98 3.52
C ALA A 105 -7.70 -18.13 2.03
N LEU A 106 -6.74 -18.43 1.17
CA LEU A 106 -6.97 -18.60 -0.28
C LEU A 106 -7.68 -19.90 -0.68
N ARG A 107 -7.98 -20.77 0.28
CA ARG A 107 -8.90 -21.91 0.06
C ARG A 107 -10.34 -21.46 0.01
N THR A 108 -10.66 -20.29 0.56
CA THR A 108 -11.97 -19.66 0.47
C THR A 108 -12.04 -18.83 -0.83
N ARG A 109 -13.24 -18.73 -1.43
CA ARG A 109 -13.47 -18.02 -2.70
C ARG A 109 -14.37 -16.81 -2.47
N GLY A 110 -14.21 -15.77 -3.31
CA GLY A 110 -15.09 -14.61 -3.35
C GLY A 110 -15.20 -13.88 -2.01
N SER A 111 -16.42 -13.63 -1.55
CA SER A 111 -16.69 -12.86 -0.33
C SER A 111 -16.17 -13.53 0.94
N TYR A 112 -16.06 -14.86 0.97
CA TYR A 112 -15.51 -15.57 2.12
C TYR A 112 -14.02 -15.27 2.33
N PHE A 113 -13.26 -15.07 1.25
CA PHE A 113 -11.87 -14.64 1.34
C PHE A 113 -11.78 -13.22 1.93
N ALA A 114 -12.65 -12.30 1.51
CA ALA A 114 -12.68 -10.94 2.07
C ALA A 114 -12.97 -10.95 3.57
N ILE A 115 -13.94 -11.75 4.04
CA ILE A 115 -14.28 -11.90 5.46
C ILE A 115 -13.10 -12.51 6.23
N THR A 116 -12.49 -13.58 5.72
CA THR A 116 -11.33 -14.23 6.37
C THR A 116 -10.16 -13.25 6.51
N THR A 117 -9.85 -12.47 5.48
CA THR A 117 -8.79 -11.46 5.54
C THR A 117 -9.16 -10.29 6.45
N MET A 118 -10.43 -9.90 6.53
CA MET A 118 -10.90 -8.89 7.48
C MET A 118 -10.70 -9.35 8.94
N CYS A 119 -11.08 -10.59 9.26
CA CYS A 119 -10.84 -11.16 10.60
C CYS A 119 -9.34 -11.21 10.94
N LEU A 120 -8.50 -11.58 9.97
CA LEU A 120 -7.05 -11.52 10.14
C LEU A 120 -6.56 -10.11 10.45
N GLY A 121 -7.04 -9.12 9.71
CA GLY A 121 -6.70 -7.71 9.94
C GLY A 121 -7.08 -7.27 11.35
N ALA A 122 -8.28 -7.66 11.82
CA ALA A 122 -8.75 -7.39 13.17
C ALA A 122 -7.86 -8.06 14.24
N ILE A 123 -7.41 -9.30 14.02
CA ILE A 123 -6.50 -10.00 14.93
C ILE A 123 -5.17 -9.25 15.05
N ILE A 124 -4.58 -8.83 13.93
CA ILE A 124 -3.32 -8.07 13.92
C ILE A 124 -3.50 -6.72 14.63
N TYR A 125 -4.62 -6.03 14.40
CA TYR A 125 -4.96 -4.80 15.11
C TYR A 125 -5.05 -5.01 16.62
N LEU A 126 -5.72 -6.08 17.07
CA LEU A 126 -5.85 -6.41 18.50
C LEU A 126 -4.49 -6.79 19.11
N ILE A 127 -3.66 -7.56 18.41
CA ILE A 127 -2.30 -7.88 18.86
C ILE A 127 -1.50 -6.60 19.03
N ALA A 128 -1.51 -5.70 18.03
CA ALA A 128 -0.81 -4.44 18.09
C ALA A 128 -1.30 -3.54 19.24
N GLY A 129 -2.60 -3.56 19.58
CA GLY A 129 -3.18 -2.76 20.65
C GLY A 129 -2.97 -3.32 22.06
N ASN A 130 -2.81 -4.63 22.21
CA ASN A 130 -2.74 -5.26 23.53
C ASN A 130 -1.34 -5.72 23.96
N TRP A 131 -0.39 -5.84 23.04
CA TRP A 131 0.97 -6.30 23.36
C TRP A 131 1.87 -5.14 23.83
N MET A 132 1.73 -4.73 25.09
CA MET A 132 2.42 -3.56 25.64
C MET A 132 3.95 -3.63 25.54
N GLU A 133 4.54 -4.79 25.81
CA GLU A 133 6.00 -4.96 25.83
C GLU A 133 6.66 -4.81 24.45
N LEU A 134 5.97 -5.22 23.37
CA LEU A 134 6.52 -5.25 22.04
C LEU A 134 6.09 -4.05 21.18
N THR A 135 4.82 -3.68 21.24
CA THR A 135 4.21 -2.66 20.37
C THR A 135 3.93 -1.34 21.06
N GLY A 136 4.13 -1.27 22.39
CA GLY A 136 3.69 -0.14 23.21
C GLY A 136 2.18 -0.09 23.45
N GLY A 137 1.44 -1.13 23.04
CA GLY A 137 0.00 -1.24 23.18
C GLY A 137 -0.75 -0.09 22.45
N HIS A 138 -1.81 0.42 23.06
CA HIS A 138 -2.60 1.52 22.50
C HIS A 138 -1.82 2.83 22.31
N ASN A 139 -0.76 3.07 23.08
CA ASN A 139 0.09 4.25 22.93
C ASN A 139 1.02 4.15 21.71
N GLY A 140 1.30 2.94 21.26
CA GLY A 140 2.22 2.70 20.15
C GLY A 140 3.68 2.97 20.48
N ILE A 141 4.51 3.11 19.44
CA ILE A 141 5.95 3.41 19.56
C ILE A 141 6.19 4.84 19.08
N VAL A 142 6.85 5.64 19.90
CA VAL A 142 7.21 7.03 19.60
C VAL A 142 8.73 7.18 19.62
N GLY A 143 9.28 8.07 18.78
CA GLY A 143 10.72 8.29 18.70
C GLY A 143 11.43 7.34 17.72
N ILE A 144 10.73 6.82 16.73
CA ILE A 144 11.32 5.98 15.68
C ILE A 144 12.33 6.82 14.90
N PRO A 145 13.60 6.35 14.76
CA PRO A 145 14.61 7.13 14.09
C PRO A 145 14.29 7.28 12.58
N VAL A 146 14.69 8.45 12.05
CA VAL A 146 14.70 8.66 10.59
C VAL A 146 15.67 7.67 9.92
N PRO A 147 15.50 7.37 8.62
CA PRO A 147 16.41 6.47 7.92
C PRO A 147 17.88 6.84 8.12
N SER A 148 18.70 5.82 8.43
CA SER A 148 20.13 6.02 8.69
C SER A 148 20.82 6.64 7.47
N PRO A 149 21.77 7.59 7.67
CA PRO A 149 22.49 8.20 6.57
C PRO A 149 23.28 7.14 5.78
N ILE A 150 23.33 7.31 4.46
CA ILE A 150 24.20 6.50 3.60
C ILE A 150 25.51 7.26 3.46
N ALA A 151 26.54 6.82 4.18
CA ALA A 151 27.88 7.32 4.02
C ALA A 151 28.60 6.56 2.90
N VAL A 152 28.82 7.21 1.76
CA VAL A 152 29.74 6.70 0.73
C VAL A 152 31.12 7.28 1.04
N PRO A 153 32.11 6.44 1.44
CA PRO A 153 33.43 6.93 1.81
C PRO A 153 34.01 7.79 0.68
N GLY A 154 34.23 9.09 0.97
CA GLY A 154 34.93 10.01 0.08
C GLY A 154 34.08 10.83 -0.89
N VAL A 155 32.74 10.73 -0.95
CA VAL A 155 31.95 11.45 -1.96
C VAL A 155 30.77 12.24 -1.38
N LEU A 156 29.92 11.67 -0.50
CA LEU A 156 28.71 12.35 -0.01
C LEU A 156 28.11 11.60 1.18
N GLU A 157 27.73 12.32 2.22
CA GLU A 157 26.79 11.82 3.24
C GLU A 157 25.36 12.23 2.86
N ILE A 158 24.56 11.27 2.45
CA ILE A 158 23.14 11.51 2.20
C ILE A 158 22.39 11.34 3.51
N THR A 159 22.00 12.46 4.13
CA THR A 159 21.16 12.46 5.33
C THR A 159 19.69 12.57 4.96
N PHE A 160 18.82 11.79 5.63
CA PHE A 160 17.37 11.78 5.39
C PHE A 160 16.59 12.67 6.37
N GLN A 161 17.25 13.70 6.91
CA GLN A 161 16.63 14.68 7.80
C GLN A 161 15.84 15.76 7.06
N SER A 162 16.23 16.08 5.81
CA SER A 162 15.53 17.06 5.01
C SER A 162 14.29 16.47 4.36
N GLN A 163 13.24 17.27 4.16
CA GLN A 163 12.05 16.83 3.47
C GLN A 163 12.30 16.41 2.01
N ALA A 164 13.23 17.08 1.35
CA ALA A 164 13.61 16.73 -0.02
C ALA A 164 14.24 15.33 -0.08
N SER A 165 15.14 14.98 0.86
CA SER A 165 15.73 13.65 0.88
C SER A 165 14.72 12.56 1.25
N GLN A 166 13.76 12.84 2.13
CA GLN A 166 12.64 11.93 2.42
C GLN A 166 11.75 11.71 1.19
N TYR A 167 11.44 12.77 0.44
CA TYR A 167 10.71 12.68 -0.80
C TYR A 167 11.43 11.79 -1.83
N TYR A 168 12.74 12.01 -2.07
CA TYR A 168 13.50 11.20 -3.02
C TYR A 168 13.62 9.73 -2.58
N LEU A 169 13.69 9.47 -1.29
CA LEU A 169 13.66 8.11 -0.76
C LEU A 169 12.34 7.41 -1.11
N VAL A 170 11.20 8.05 -0.83
CA VAL A 170 9.88 7.48 -1.17
C VAL A 170 9.71 7.33 -2.67
N LEU A 171 10.14 8.31 -3.45
CA LEU A 171 10.10 8.27 -4.92
C LEU A 171 10.92 7.09 -5.46
N PHE A 172 12.11 6.84 -4.91
CA PHE A 172 12.93 5.68 -5.27
C PHE A 172 12.18 4.36 -5.05
N PHE A 173 11.57 4.17 -3.87
CA PHE A 173 10.82 2.96 -3.57
C PHE A 173 9.52 2.84 -4.38
N LEU A 174 8.87 3.96 -4.70
CA LEU A 174 7.73 3.96 -5.62
C LEU A 174 8.15 3.50 -7.02
N LEU A 175 9.23 4.05 -7.57
CA LEU A 175 9.75 3.65 -8.89
C LEU A 175 10.16 2.17 -8.90
N LEU A 176 10.81 1.70 -7.84
CA LEU A 176 11.15 0.29 -7.67
C LEU A 176 9.87 -0.59 -7.66
N THR A 177 8.84 -0.17 -6.91
CA THR A 177 7.55 -0.88 -6.86
C THR A 177 6.89 -0.91 -8.23
N VAL A 178 6.80 0.23 -8.92
CA VAL A 178 6.25 0.33 -10.27
C VAL A 178 7.02 -0.57 -11.24
N PHE A 179 8.34 -0.58 -11.18
CA PHE A 179 9.18 -1.42 -12.02
C PHE A 179 8.90 -2.92 -11.78
N VAL A 180 8.87 -3.35 -10.52
CA VAL A 180 8.60 -4.76 -10.17
C VAL A 180 7.18 -5.14 -10.59
N MET A 181 6.18 -4.32 -10.29
CA MET A 181 4.78 -4.57 -10.65
C MET A 181 4.60 -4.61 -12.17
N HIS A 182 5.25 -3.69 -12.91
CA HIS A 182 5.22 -3.70 -14.38
C HIS A 182 5.84 -4.98 -14.96
N ARG A 183 7.00 -5.39 -14.46
CA ARG A 183 7.67 -6.63 -14.91
C ARG A 183 6.83 -7.86 -14.58
N LEU A 184 6.21 -7.89 -13.42
CA LEU A 184 5.37 -9.00 -12.97
C LEU A 184 4.09 -9.09 -13.81
N THR A 185 3.36 -7.99 -14.00
CA THR A 185 2.08 -7.97 -14.73
C THR A 185 2.24 -8.17 -16.23
N LYS A 186 3.38 -7.79 -16.82
CA LYS A 186 3.69 -8.03 -18.24
C LYS A 186 4.34 -9.41 -18.51
N SER A 187 4.64 -10.18 -17.48
CA SER A 187 5.19 -11.53 -17.63
C SER A 187 4.12 -12.58 -17.89
N LEU A 188 4.53 -13.82 -18.20
CA LEU A 188 3.61 -14.97 -18.30
C LEU A 188 2.80 -15.16 -16.99
N ARG A 189 3.38 -14.88 -15.83
CA ARG A 189 2.67 -14.91 -14.54
C ARG A 189 1.58 -13.85 -14.45
N GLY A 190 1.80 -12.65 -15.01
CA GLY A 190 0.78 -11.60 -15.09
C GLY A 190 -0.43 -12.04 -15.95
N MET A 191 -0.18 -12.78 -17.01
CA MET A 191 -1.26 -13.39 -17.82
C MET A 191 -2.05 -14.42 -17.02
N THR A 192 -1.39 -15.27 -16.21
CA THR A 192 -2.10 -16.22 -15.33
C THR A 192 -2.88 -15.51 -14.22
N PHE A 193 -2.42 -14.36 -13.73
CA PHE A 193 -3.18 -13.53 -12.78
C PHE A 193 -4.50 -13.08 -13.42
N LEU A 194 -4.44 -12.46 -14.59
CA LEU A 194 -5.64 -11.98 -15.29
C LEU A 194 -6.59 -13.11 -15.68
N ALA A 195 -6.07 -14.24 -16.14
CA ALA A 195 -6.89 -15.41 -16.45
C ALA A 195 -7.66 -15.88 -15.21
N THR A 196 -6.98 -15.99 -14.07
CA THR A 196 -7.59 -16.39 -12.78
C THR A 196 -8.64 -15.36 -12.31
N ALA A 197 -8.40 -14.06 -12.53
CA ALA A 197 -9.35 -13.00 -12.18
C ALA A 197 -10.63 -13.05 -13.02
N LEU A 198 -10.51 -13.40 -14.31
CA LEU A 198 -11.65 -13.45 -15.22
C LEU A 198 -12.53 -14.69 -14.98
N ASN A 199 -11.93 -15.86 -14.85
CA ASN A 199 -12.66 -17.09 -14.55
C ASN A 199 -11.71 -18.15 -13.96
N GLU A 200 -11.89 -18.44 -12.68
CA GLU A 200 -11.05 -19.38 -11.93
C GLU A 200 -11.21 -20.82 -12.45
N ASP A 201 -12.45 -21.27 -12.63
CA ASP A 201 -12.74 -22.66 -13.04
C ASP A 201 -12.24 -22.93 -14.47
N LEU A 202 -12.39 -21.96 -15.37
CA LEU A 202 -11.85 -22.08 -16.73
C LEU A 202 -10.31 -22.10 -16.72
N SER A 203 -9.68 -21.30 -15.86
CA SER A 203 -8.22 -21.29 -15.71
C SER A 203 -7.69 -22.62 -15.20
N GLU A 204 -8.38 -23.26 -14.27
CA GLU A 204 -8.05 -24.62 -13.79
C GLU A 204 -8.23 -25.67 -14.91
N ALA A 205 -9.28 -25.56 -15.71
CA ALA A 205 -9.53 -26.46 -16.82
C ALA A 205 -8.42 -26.44 -17.89
N VAL A 206 -7.76 -25.29 -18.10
CA VAL A 206 -6.60 -25.17 -19.00
C VAL A 206 -5.24 -25.44 -18.31
N GLY A 207 -5.26 -25.93 -17.05
CA GLY A 207 -4.08 -26.38 -16.32
C GLY A 207 -3.36 -25.30 -15.51
N ILE A 208 -3.94 -24.12 -15.32
CA ILE A 208 -3.36 -23.08 -14.45
C ILE A 208 -3.63 -23.44 -12.98
N ASN A 209 -2.59 -23.48 -12.17
CA ASN A 209 -2.75 -23.65 -10.72
C ASN A 209 -3.16 -22.31 -10.09
N THR A 210 -4.47 -22.09 -9.94
CA THR A 210 -5.06 -20.84 -9.46
C THR A 210 -4.66 -20.55 -8.03
N PHE A 211 -4.58 -21.56 -7.16
CA PHE A 211 -4.12 -21.40 -5.77
C PHE A 211 -2.70 -20.84 -5.68
N ARG A 212 -1.74 -21.41 -6.42
CA ARG A 212 -0.35 -20.89 -6.43
C ARG A 212 -0.27 -19.49 -7.02
N THR A 213 -1.06 -19.23 -8.03
CA THR A 213 -1.16 -17.92 -8.70
C THR A 213 -1.63 -16.84 -7.71
N LYS A 214 -2.72 -17.09 -6.99
CA LYS A 214 -3.26 -16.21 -5.97
C LYS A 214 -2.30 -16.05 -4.78
N LEU A 215 -1.69 -17.13 -4.31
CA LEU A 215 -0.75 -17.10 -3.20
C LEU A 215 0.48 -16.25 -3.54
N LEU A 216 1.01 -16.36 -4.75
CA LEU A 216 2.15 -15.54 -5.19
C LEU A 216 1.78 -14.06 -5.20
N SER A 217 0.62 -13.68 -5.77
CA SER A 217 0.17 -12.29 -5.79
C SER A 217 -0.03 -11.74 -4.37
N PHE A 218 -0.58 -12.55 -3.46
CA PHE A 218 -0.80 -12.19 -2.06
C PHE A 218 0.51 -11.95 -1.32
N ILE A 219 1.51 -12.82 -1.47
CA ILE A 219 2.84 -12.67 -0.85
C ILE A 219 3.54 -11.41 -1.34
N VAL A 220 3.57 -11.20 -2.66
CA VAL A 220 4.24 -10.03 -3.26
C VAL A 220 3.56 -8.74 -2.85
N ALA A 221 2.23 -8.71 -2.84
CA ALA A 221 1.50 -7.53 -2.43
C ALA A 221 1.73 -7.19 -0.94
N ASN A 222 1.71 -8.18 -0.05
CA ASN A 222 1.97 -7.97 1.37
C ASN A 222 3.42 -7.54 1.64
N PHE A 223 4.38 -8.00 0.85
CA PHE A 223 5.77 -7.51 0.89
C PHE A 223 5.84 -6.00 0.63
N PHE A 224 5.22 -5.52 -0.47
CA PHE A 224 5.25 -4.10 -0.81
C PHE A 224 4.37 -3.24 0.11
N ALA A 225 3.26 -3.79 0.63
CA ALA A 225 2.48 -3.12 1.67
C ALA A 225 3.31 -2.87 2.93
N ALA A 226 4.04 -3.88 3.38
CA ALA A 226 4.91 -3.78 4.54
C ALA A 226 6.11 -2.87 4.29
N LEU A 227 6.68 -2.88 3.09
CA LEU A 227 7.73 -1.96 2.70
C LEU A 227 7.26 -0.50 2.80
N ALA A 228 6.07 -0.19 2.29
CA ALA A 228 5.46 1.12 2.46
C ALA A 228 5.21 1.46 3.93
N GLY A 229 4.72 0.50 4.72
CA GLY A 229 4.52 0.68 6.16
C GLY A 229 5.81 0.97 6.93
N GLY A 230 6.89 0.26 6.63
CA GLY A 230 8.19 0.49 7.25
C GLY A 230 8.77 1.88 6.96
N ILE A 231 8.63 2.35 5.73
CA ILE A 231 9.01 3.72 5.35
C ILE A 231 8.12 4.74 6.09
N TYR A 232 6.81 4.49 6.15
CA TYR A 232 5.86 5.33 6.88
C TYR A 232 6.27 5.54 8.34
N ALA A 233 6.61 4.48 9.04
CA ALA A 233 7.02 4.54 10.45
C ALA A 233 8.22 5.46 10.67
N SER A 234 9.25 5.35 9.83
CA SER A 234 10.46 6.19 9.92
C SER A 234 10.24 7.64 9.50
N LEU A 235 9.30 7.92 8.59
CA LEU A 235 9.00 9.30 8.16
C LEU A 235 8.15 10.06 9.19
N ILE A 236 7.19 9.38 9.82
CA ILE A 236 6.32 9.98 10.84
C ILE A 236 7.02 10.03 12.20
N GLY A 237 7.94 9.11 12.49
CA GLY A 237 8.65 9.01 13.77
C GLY A 237 7.81 8.43 14.90
N SER A 238 6.55 8.05 14.63
CA SER A 238 5.65 7.41 15.60
C SER A 238 4.66 6.50 14.90
N ILE A 239 4.22 5.47 15.60
CA ILE A 239 3.24 4.52 15.07
C ILE A 239 2.28 4.10 16.19
N SER A 240 1.01 3.96 15.86
CA SER A 240 -0.04 3.47 16.76
C SER A 240 -0.82 2.34 16.11
N PRO A 241 -1.57 1.53 16.88
CA PRO A 241 -2.35 0.42 16.33
C PRO A 241 -3.37 0.83 15.25
N SER A 242 -3.79 2.09 15.22
CA SER A 242 -4.71 2.62 14.21
C SER A 242 -4.26 2.40 12.77
N VAL A 243 -2.95 2.25 12.53
CA VAL A 243 -2.38 1.94 11.21
C VAL A 243 -2.78 0.53 10.73
N ALA A 244 -3.05 -0.41 11.66
CA ALA A 244 -3.55 -1.74 11.34
C ALA A 244 -5.08 -1.78 11.14
N SER A 245 -5.77 -0.66 11.29
CA SER A 245 -7.24 -0.60 11.25
C SER A 245 -7.78 -0.94 9.86
N LEU A 246 -9.03 -1.39 9.85
CA LEU A 246 -9.79 -1.63 8.61
C LEU A 246 -9.93 -0.35 7.79
N THR A 247 -10.02 0.82 8.44
CA THR A 247 -10.05 2.13 7.80
C THR A 247 -8.83 2.35 6.88
N MET A 248 -7.64 1.94 7.31
CA MET A 248 -6.42 2.04 6.48
C MET A 248 -6.53 1.17 5.22
N THR A 249 -7.11 -0.02 5.32
CA THR A 249 -7.37 -0.87 4.15
C THR A 249 -8.38 -0.22 3.20
N PHE A 250 -9.44 0.39 3.72
CA PHE A 250 -10.41 1.13 2.90
C PHE A 250 -9.80 2.33 2.19
N ASN A 251 -8.86 3.04 2.81
CA ASN A 251 -8.13 4.11 2.13
C ASN A 251 -7.38 3.57 0.90
N PHE A 252 -6.65 2.46 1.04
CA PHE A 252 -5.97 1.83 -0.09
C PHE A 252 -6.97 1.35 -1.16
N LEU A 253 -8.10 0.77 -0.75
CA LEU A 253 -9.17 0.37 -1.68
C LEU A 253 -9.69 1.56 -2.47
N MET A 254 -9.96 2.70 -1.81
CA MET A 254 -10.40 3.90 -2.49
C MET A 254 -9.40 4.40 -3.53
N PHE A 255 -8.10 4.41 -3.19
CA PHE A 255 -7.07 4.82 -4.14
C PHE A 255 -7.05 3.93 -5.38
N VAL A 256 -7.26 2.62 -5.21
CA VAL A 256 -7.33 1.66 -6.32
C VAL A 256 -8.63 1.80 -7.12
N LEU A 257 -9.78 1.92 -6.44
CA LEU A 257 -11.09 1.99 -7.10
C LEU A 257 -11.27 3.29 -7.88
N LEU A 258 -10.96 4.43 -7.27
CA LEU A 258 -11.10 5.75 -7.92
C LEU A 258 -10.01 5.98 -8.98
N GLY A 259 -8.82 5.44 -8.77
CA GLY A 259 -7.75 5.55 -9.75
C GLY A 259 -7.91 4.63 -10.96
N GLY A 260 -8.63 3.51 -10.80
CA GLY A 260 -8.86 2.50 -11.83
C GLY A 260 -8.13 1.19 -11.57
N ILE A 261 -8.92 0.13 -11.44
CA ILE A 261 -8.48 -1.25 -11.23
C ILE A 261 -7.76 -1.75 -12.48
N THR A 262 -6.85 -2.71 -12.34
CA THR A 262 -6.06 -3.36 -13.41
C THR A 262 -5.08 -2.48 -14.17
N THR A 263 -4.98 -1.19 -13.83
CA THR A 263 -3.97 -0.29 -14.39
C THR A 263 -2.87 -0.01 -13.37
N LEU A 264 -1.63 0.19 -13.81
CA LEU A 264 -0.54 0.57 -12.90
C LEU A 264 -0.55 2.07 -12.57
N ALA A 265 -1.06 2.89 -13.48
CA ALA A 265 -1.15 4.33 -13.28
C ALA A 265 -2.32 4.71 -12.35
N GLY A 266 -3.42 3.92 -12.36
CA GLY A 266 -4.63 4.19 -11.61
C GLY A 266 -4.39 4.41 -10.11
N PRO A 267 -3.85 3.44 -9.38
CA PRO A 267 -3.61 3.59 -7.93
C PRO A 267 -2.70 4.77 -7.57
N ILE A 268 -1.75 5.11 -8.44
CA ILE A 268 -0.89 6.29 -8.26
C ILE A 268 -1.73 7.56 -8.35
N ILE A 269 -2.52 7.69 -9.41
CA ILE A 269 -3.41 8.84 -9.63
C ILE A 269 -4.41 8.96 -8.48
N GLY A 270 -5.02 7.84 -8.05
CA GLY A 270 -5.95 7.81 -6.93
C GLY A 270 -5.32 8.28 -5.62
N ALA A 271 -4.10 7.82 -5.32
CA ALA A 271 -3.36 8.22 -4.13
C ALA A 271 -2.94 9.70 -4.11
N PHE A 272 -2.91 10.37 -5.25
CA PHE A 272 -2.69 11.83 -5.35
C PHE A 272 -4.00 12.62 -5.30
N ILE A 273 -5.01 12.19 -6.05
CA ILE A 273 -6.26 12.95 -6.19
C ILE A 273 -7.00 13.02 -4.85
N ILE A 274 -7.09 11.92 -4.10
CA ILE A 274 -7.92 11.88 -2.90
C ILE A 274 -7.40 12.81 -1.80
N PRO A 275 -6.10 12.80 -1.41
CA PRO A 275 -5.60 13.76 -0.43
C PRO A 275 -5.77 15.21 -0.87
N ILE A 276 -5.58 15.52 -2.16
CA ILE A 276 -5.74 16.87 -2.71
C ILE A 276 -7.22 17.30 -2.68
N LEU A 277 -8.15 16.42 -3.04
CA LEU A 277 -9.60 16.73 -2.98
C LEU A 277 -10.09 16.94 -1.55
N LEU A 278 -9.63 16.12 -0.62
CA LEU A 278 -9.94 16.27 0.80
C LEU A 278 -9.40 17.59 1.34
N GLU A 279 -8.18 17.94 0.98
CA GLU A 279 -7.54 19.20 1.32
C GLU A 279 -8.31 20.42 0.75
N ALA A 280 -8.74 20.34 -0.52
CA ALA A 280 -9.48 21.43 -1.17
C ALA A 280 -10.85 21.65 -0.51
N LYS A 281 -11.50 20.59 -0.01
CA LYS A 281 -12.80 20.67 0.68
C LYS A 281 -12.67 21.22 2.10
N THR A 282 -11.51 21.04 2.74
CA THR A 282 -11.24 21.42 4.13
C THR A 282 -10.58 22.78 4.30
N LYS A 283 -10.52 23.61 3.26
CA LYS A 283 -9.97 24.99 3.36
C LYS A 283 -10.67 25.78 4.49
N GLY A 284 -10.09 25.74 5.69
CA GLY A 284 -10.53 26.49 6.87
C GLY A 284 -10.60 25.73 8.19
N LYS A 285 -10.42 24.41 8.22
CA LYS A 285 -10.33 23.64 9.47
C LYS A 285 -9.04 22.83 9.49
N HIS A 286 -8.25 22.99 10.54
CA HIS A 286 -7.11 22.10 10.83
C HIS A 286 -7.63 20.71 11.15
N PHE A 287 -7.65 19.81 10.17
CA PHE A 287 -7.94 18.40 10.41
C PHE A 287 -6.67 17.63 10.71
N THR A 288 -6.68 16.90 11.80
CA THR A 288 -5.69 15.85 12.06
C THR A 288 -5.91 14.71 11.06
N GLY A 289 -4.85 14.00 10.66
CA GLY A 289 -4.94 12.88 9.70
C GLY A 289 -6.00 11.81 10.05
N LEU A 290 -6.40 11.72 11.33
CA LEU A 290 -7.47 10.84 11.85
C LEU A 290 -8.87 11.30 11.42
N GLU A 291 -9.13 12.60 11.31
CA GLU A 291 -10.44 13.13 10.90
C GLU A 291 -10.63 13.00 9.38
N ILE A 292 -9.57 13.17 8.62
CA ILE A 292 -9.55 12.87 7.18
C ILE A 292 -9.88 11.39 6.95
N GLN A 293 -9.29 10.50 7.75
CA GLN A 293 -9.57 9.06 7.66
C GLN A 293 -11.03 8.71 7.98
N LYS A 294 -11.67 9.38 8.94
CA LYS A 294 -13.08 9.15 9.29
C LYS A 294 -14.01 9.61 8.16
N GLU A 295 -13.82 10.81 7.64
CA GLU A 295 -14.67 11.36 6.58
C GLU A 295 -14.54 10.55 5.27
N VAL A 296 -13.33 10.05 5.00
CA VAL A 296 -13.05 9.13 3.89
C VAL A 296 -13.75 7.80 4.09
N ALA A 297 -13.71 7.23 5.30
CA ALA A 297 -14.38 5.98 5.62
C ALA A 297 -15.92 6.09 5.49
N GLU A 298 -16.51 7.22 5.88
CA GLU A 298 -17.95 7.49 5.71
C GLU A 298 -18.34 7.57 4.22
N LEU A 299 -17.55 8.27 3.40
CA LEU A 299 -17.78 8.35 1.96
C LEU A 299 -17.70 6.97 1.27
N VAL A 300 -16.76 6.11 1.70
CA VAL A 300 -16.64 4.74 1.17
C VAL A 300 -17.80 3.89 1.62
N ALA A 301 -18.16 3.96 2.90
CA ALA A 301 -19.30 3.21 3.43
C ALA A 301 -20.59 3.56 2.67
N GLU A 302 -20.80 4.84 2.35
CA GLU A 302 -21.93 5.30 1.55
C GLU A 302 -21.89 4.77 0.11
N GLN A 303 -20.73 4.78 -0.55
CA GLN A 303 -20.59 4.27 -1.90
C GLN A 303 -20.73 2.75 -1.98
N VAL A 304 -20.19 2.02 -1.00
CA VAL A 304 -20.34 0.56 -0.89
C VAL A 304 -21.79 0.19 -0.63
N ALA A 305 -22.47 0.93 0.26
CA ALA A 305 -23.91 0.74 0.53
C ALA A 305 -24.76 0.98 -0.72
N LYS A 306 -24.46 2.03 -1.50
CA LYS A 306 -25.13 2.30 -2.78
C LYS A 306 -24.86 1.22 -3.84
N GLY A 307 -23.62 0.71 -3.91
CA GLY A 307 -23.26 -0.39 -4.81
C GLY A 307 -23.98 -1.69 -4.47
N VAL A 308 -23.97 -2.08 -3.18
CA VAL A 308 -24.68 -3.27 -2.70
C VAL A 308 -26.19 -3.15 -2.89
N ALA A 309 -26.78 -1.98 -2.64
CA ALA A 309 -28.21 -1.73 -2.88
C ALA A 309 -28.58 -1.87 -4.35
N LYS A 310 -27.71 -1.43 -5.27
CA LYS A 310 -27.92 -1.57 -6.71
C LYS A 310 -27.86 -3.04 -7.15
N ASP A 311 -26.89 -3.80 -6.67
CA ASP A 311 -26.71 -5.23 -6.99
C ASP A 311 -27.88 -6.06 -6.43
N VAL A 312 -28.39 -5.73 -5.25
CA VAL A 312 -29.57 -6.39 -4.64
C VAL A 312 -30.84 -6.07 -5.45
N ALA A 313 -31.01 -4.82 -5.89
CA ALA A 313 -32.14 -4.42 -6.70
C ALA A 313 -32.14 -5.08 -8.10
N GLU A 314 -30.95 -5.22 -8.70
CA GLU A 314 -30.77 -5.85 -10.01
C GLU A 314 -31.03 -7.37 -9.94
N ASN A 315 -30.61 -8.04 -8.87
CA ASN A 315 -30.90 -9.45 -8.62
C ASN A 315 -32.36 -9.73 -8.24
N ALA A 316 -33.05 -8.79 -7.57
CA ALA A 316 -34.46 -8.90 -7.23
C ALA A 316 -35.39 -8.67 -8.45
N GLY A 317 -34.93 -7.96 -9.48
CA GLY A 317 -35.66 -7.74 -10.73
C GLY A 317 -35.52 -8.90 -11.76
N GLN A 318 -34.69 -9.90 -11.49
CA GLN A 318 -34.48 -11.09 -12.32
C GLN A 318 -35.22 -12.35 -11.81
N GLN A 319 -35.94 -12.25 -10.70
CA GLN A 319 -36.87 -13.27 -10.19
C GLN A 319 -38.32 -12.88 -10.48
#